data_8535613bcf4a75505ccf09b5c7c55545
#
_entry.id   8535613bcf4a75505ccf09b5c7c55545
#
_cell.length_a   1.000
_cell.length_b   1.000
_cell.length_c   1.000
_cell.angle_alpha   90.00
_cell.angle_beta   90.00
_cell.angle_gamma   90.00
#
_symmetry.space_group_name_H-M   'P 1'
#
loop_
_entity.id
_entity.type
_entity.pdbx_description
1 polymer ?
#
loop_
_entity_poly.entity_id
_entity_poly.type
_entity_poly.pdbx_seq_one_letter_code
_entity_poly.pdbx_strand_id
1 'polypeptide(L)'
;MANWNILGAGAIGHFFAEKLLKSGQHAAFILRPESEAQIRTFNVEDLNGEHSSNTVMAQPSLTPKCDFLLVTLKAQHVLPALTLLQSQIDKHCCIVLLHNGMGTAEQAEKLFPRNAIMIGTTSNGVLKLSDDHIRHTGAGVTWLGAFNNQAKRYKDIASQLFALEELAWCEDIREKLWLKLVINCAINPLTALHQCKNGELVSPALYPHVVQVVQELALVCEKARLPWSYTELQAQVDNVIERTAENFSSMHQDHHFNRQSEIDYITGYVLKVANAYSIEAPANKALYDQIKLHETELA
;
A
#
# COMPACT_ATOMS: atom_id res chain seq x y z
N MET A 1 -7.75 23.64 9.39
CA MET A 1 -6.91 23.05 8.35
C MET A 1 -5.78 22.30 9.00
N ALA A 2 -5.52 21.06 8.59
CA ALA A 2 -4.40 20.26 9.07
C ALA A 2 -3.23 20.36 8.07
N ASN A 3 -2.00 20.16 8.58
CA ASN A 3 -0.78 20.17 7.78
C ASN A 3 -0.32 18.74 7.56
N TRP A 4 -0.36 18.31 6.30
CA TRP A 4 0.04 17.00 5.86
C TRP A 4 1.41 17.04 5.20
N ASN A 5 2.30 16.17 5.65
CA ASN A 5 3.52 15.87 4.94
C ASN A 5 3.38 14.49 4.30
N ILE A 6 3.71 14.38 3.02
CA ILE A 6 3.56 13.16 2.24
C ILE A 6 4.95 12.62 1.91
N LEU A 7 5.29 11.50 2.51
CA LEU A 7 6.55 10.79 2.31
C LEU A 7 6.35 9.74 1.22
N GLY A 8 6.72 10.11 0.00
CA GLY A 8 6.54 9.29 -1.19
C GLY A 8 5.75 9.99 -2.31
N ALA A 9 6.41 10.71 -3.20
CA ALA A 9 5.83 11.35 -4.38
C ALA A 9 5.62 10.33 -5.54
N GLY A 10 5.03 9.18 -5.24
CA GLY A 10 4.59 8.17 -6.20
C GLY A 10 3.15 8.41 -6.68
N ALA A 11 2.57 7.46 -7.40
CA ALA A 11 1.17 7.55 -7.87
C ALA A 11 0.19 7.82 -6.73
N ILE A 12 0.26 7.03 -5.66
CA ILE A 12 -0.61 7.14 -4.48
C ILE A 12 -0.36 8.45 -3.72
N GLY A 13 0.91 8.88 -3.57
CA GLY A 13 1.23 10.13 -2.89
C GLY A 13 0.65 11.35 -3.62
N HIS A 14 0.76 11.41 -4.94
CA HIS A 14 0.13 12.48 -5.74
C HIS A 14 -1.39 12.44 -5.68
N PHE A 15 -1.99 11.25 -5.75
CA PHE A 15 -3.43 11.08 -5.63
C PHE A 15 -3.97 11.64 -4.30
N PHE A 16 -3.33 11.30 -3.18
CA PHE A 16 -3.75 11.84 -1.88
C PHE A 16 -3.39 13.32 -1.71
N ALA A 17 -2.28 13.80 -2.29
CA ALA A 17 -1.97 15.23 -2.28
C ALA A 17 -3.09 16.06 -2.92
N GLU A 18 -3.56 15.66 -4.11
CA GLU A 18 -4.69 16.30 -4.77
C GLU A 18 -5.95 16.28 -3.91
N LYS A 19 -6.30 15.12 -3.38
CA LYS A 19 -7.49 14.95 -2.55
C LYS A 19 -7.43 15.86 -1.30
N LEU A 20 -6.30 15.92 -0.62
CA LEU A 20 -6.08 16.80 0.54
C LEU A 20 -6.24 18.27 0.17
N LEU A 21 -5.64 18.70 -0.95
CA LEU A 21 -5.77 20.08 -1.42
C LEU A 21 -7.21 20.44 -1.77
N LYS A 22 -7.94 19.57 -2.48
CA LYS A 22 -9.37 19.74 -2.80
C LYS A 22 -10.26 19.84 -1.54
N SER A 23 -9.87 19.18 -0.46
CA SER A 23 -10.56 19.28 0.84
C SER A 23 -10.12 20.49 1.69
N GLY A 24 -9.30 21.39 1.13
CA GLY A 24 -8.82 22.59 1.82
C GLY A 24 -7.72 22.33 2.85
N GLN A 25 -7.04 21.19 2.81
CA GLN A 25 -5.91 20.90 3.70
C GLN A 25 -4.60 21.42 3.08
N HIS A 26 -3.58 21.57 3.93
CA HIS A 26 -2.23 21.86 3.46
C HIS A 26 -1.49 20.53 3.22
N ALA A 27 -0.83 20.41 2.06
CA ALA A 27 -0.01 19.26 1.72
C ALA A 27 1.38 19.69 1.27
N ALA A 28 2.41 18.93 1.67
CA ALA A 28 3.78 19.10 1.20
C ALA A 28 4.41 17.72 0.96
N PHE A 29 5.22 17.59 -0.10
CA PHE A 29 6.01 16.40 -0.34
C PHE A 29 7.32 16.43 0.44
N ILE A 30 7.68 15.29 1.02
CA ILE A 30 9.01 15.07 1.57
C ILE A 30 9.88 14.41 0.50
N LEU A 31 10.94 15.09 0.13
CA LEU A 31 11.92 14.66 -0.86
C LEU A 31 13.06 13.86 -0.20
N ARG A 32 13.94 13.31 -1.02
CA ARG A 32 15.19 12.69 -0.56
C ARG A 32 16.09 13.75 0.11
N PRO A 33 16.95 13.35 1.07
CA PRO A 33 17.78 14.30 1.84
C PRO A 33 18.67 15.21 0.97
N GLU A 34 19.13 14.71 -0.16
CA GLU A 34 19.99 15.44 -1.11
C GLU A 34 19.27 16.43 -2.02
N SER A 35 17.94 16.47 -1.95
CA SER A 35 17.13 17.35 -2.81
C SER A 35 17.04 18.76 -2.25
N GLU A 36 16.89 19.73 -3.12
CA GLU A 36 16.59 21.11 -2.74
C GLU A 36 15.09 21.34 -2.57
N ALA A 37 14.74 22.28 -1.68
CA ALA A 37 13.36 22.70 -1.50
C ALA A 37 12.86 23.46 -2.73
N GLN A 38 11.67 23.12 -3.21
CA GLN A 38 11.09 23.71 -4.42
C GLN A 38 9.56 23.72 -4.36
N ILE A 39 8.97 24.59 -5.15
CA ILE A 39 7.55 24.48 -5.47
C ILE A 39 7.41 23.48 -6.60
N ARG A 40 6.57 22.47 -6.39
CA ARG A 40 6.31 21.41 -7.37
C ARG A 40 4.88 21.49 -7.85
N THR A 41 4.71 21.52 -9.17
CA THR A 41 3.40 21.42 -9.83
C THR A 41 3.24 20.02 -10.37
N PHE A 42 2.07 19.41 -10.15
CA PHE A 42 1.73 18.09 -10.67
C PHE A 42 0.30 18.05 -11.21
N ASN A 43 0.06 17.19 -12.18
CA ASN A 43 -1.20 17.05 -12.88
C ASN A 43 -1.86 15.71 -12.54
N VAL A 44 -3.18 15.73 -12.41
CA VAL A 44 -4.00 14.54 -12.18
C VAL A 44 -5.07 14.51 -13.26
N GLU A 45 -5.14 13.39 -13.98
CA GLU A 45 -6.26 13.02 -14.83
C GLU A 45 -7.20 12.12 -14.01
N ASP A 46 -8.45 12.55 -13.84
CA ASP A 46 -9.44 11.82 -13.07
C ASP A 46 -10.13 10.70 -13.91
N LEU A 47 -11.09 9.99 -13.29
CA LEU A 47 -11.83 8.89 -13.95
C LEU A 47 -12.69 9.34 -15.14
N ASN A 48 -13.03 10.62 -15.23
CA ASN A 48 -13.80 11.19 -16.32
C ASN A 48 -12.91 11.76 -17.43
N GLY A 49 -11.57 11.71 -17.24
CA GLY A 49 -10.60 12.33 -18.14
C GLY A 49 -10.42 13.83 -17.91
N GLU A 50 -10.94 14.38 -16.81
CA GLU A 50 -10.72 15.77 -16.45
C GLU A 50 -9.33 15.95 -15.86
N HIS A 51 -8.67 17.05 -16.22
CA HIS A 51 -7.33 17.38 -15.76
C HIS A 51 -7.35 18.44 -14.68
N SER A 52 -6.66 18.21 -13.58
CA SER A 52 -6.39 19.20 -12.54
C SER A 52 -4.89 19.43 -12.40
N SER A 53 -4.50 20.69 -12.18
CA SER A 53 -3.11 21.07 -11.90
C SER A 53 -3.01 21.55 -10.46
N ASN A 54 -2.09 20.97 -9.71
CA ASN A 54 -1.95 21.17 -8.28
C ASN A 54 -0.52 21.61 -7.95
N THR A 55 -0.36 22.48 -6.96
CA THR A 55 0.95 23.01 -6.57
C THR A 55 1.17 22.80 -5.08
N VAL A 56 2.32 22.27 -4.73
CA VAL A 56 2.72 21.98 -3.33
C VAL A 56 4.18 22.37 -3.09
N MET A 57 4.51 22.63 -1.84
CA MET A 57 5.91 22.66 -1.40
C MET A 57 6.46 21.24 -1.43
N ALA A 58 7.69 21.06 -1.89
CA ALA A 58 8.43 19.81 -1.86
C ALA A 58 9.82 20.09 -1.28
N GLN A 59 10.19 19.41 -0.19
CA GLN A 59 11.43 19.70 0.55
C GLN A 59 11.93 18.44 1.29
N PRO A 60 13.23 18.36 1.63
CA PRO A 60 13.80 17.15 2.27
C PRO A 60 13.50 17.03 3.77
N SER A 61 12.85 18.01 4.38
CA SER A 61 12.49 18.04 5.80
C SER A 61 11.00 18.18 6.00
N LEU A 62 10.52 17.82 7.20
CA LEU A 62 9.14 18.08 7.58
C LEU A 62 8.85 19.58 7.66
N THR A 63 7.63 19.98 7.34
CA THR A 63 7.17 21.34 7.61
C THR A 63 7.18 21.61 9.12
N PRO A 64 7.39 22.87 9.57
CA PRO A 64 7.50 23.18 10.99
C PRO A 64 6.32 22.71 11.85
N LYS A 65 5.14 22.59 11.24
CA LYS A 65 3.94 22.05 11.86
C LYS A 65 3.44 20.89 11.02
N CYS A 66 3.78 19.66 11.40
CA CYS A 66 3.30 18.44 10.77
C CYS A 66 2.27 17.77 11.68
N ASP A 67 1.00 17.87 11.33
CA ASP A 67 -0.08 17.20 12.07
C ASP A 67 -0.18 15.73 11.66
N PHE A 68 0.04 15.45 10.36
CA PHE A 68 0.00 14.11 9.78
C PHE A 68 1.17 13.86 8.82
N LEU A 69 1.82 12.72 8.98
CA LEU A 69 2.82 12.20 8.05
C LEU A 69 2.22 11.00 7.29
N LEU A 70 1.79 11.24 6.06
CA LEU A 70 1.27 10.21 5.16
C LEU A 70 2.44 9.53 4.45
N VAL A 71 2.62 8.24 4.69
CA VAL A 71 3.72 7.43 4.12
C VAL A 71 3.17 6.55 3.01
N THR A 72 3.53 6.86 1.77
CA THR A 72 3.11 6.15 0.55
C THR A 72 4.29 5.58 -0.23
N LEU A 73 5.41 5.40 0.45
CA LEU A 73 6.57 4.70 -0.09
C LEU A 73 6.28 3.22 -0.28
N LYS A 74 7.06 2.54 -1.12
CA LYS A 74 7.10 1.07 -1.08
C LYS A 74 7.59 0.59 0.28
N ALA A 75 7.08 -0.55 0.74
CA ALA A 75 7.30 -1.06 2.09
C ALA A 75 8.77 -1.14 2.51
N GLN A 76 9.67 -1.54 1.61
CA GLN A 76 11.12 -1.63 1.88
C GLN A 76 11.78 -0.27 2.17
N HIS A 77 11.18 0.83 1.74
CA HIS A 77 11.71 2.18 1.95
C HIS A 77 11.11 2.90 3.16
N VAL A 78 10.05 2.34 3.76
CA VAL A 78 9.32 3.01 4.86
C VAL A 78 10.21 3.23 6.07
N LEU A 79 10.79 2.17 6.62
CA LEU A 79 11.58 2.29 7.86
C LEU A 79 12.89 3.06 7.69
N PRO A 80 13.66 2.86 6.62
CA PRO A 80 14.83 3.70 6.37
C PRO A 80 14.47 5.20 6.31
N ALA A 81 13.40 5.55 5.60
CA ALA A 81 12.98 6.95 5.49
C ALA A 81 12.44 7.51 6.82
N LEU A 82 11.65 6.76 7.57
CA LEU A 82 11.19 7.16 8.90
C LEU A 82 12.33 7.33 9.90
N THR A 83 13.37 6.49 9.83
CA THR A 83 14.57 6.62 10.66
C THR A 83 15.31 7.91 10.38
N LEU A 84 15.46 8.30 9.11
CA LEU A 84 16.10 9.57 8.73
C LEU A 84 15.32 10.80 9.25
N LEU A 85 14.01 10.70 9.34
CA LEU A 85 13.13 11.77 9.80
C LEU A 85 12.86 11.74 11.32
N GLN A 86 13.41 10.75 12.06
CA GLN A 86 13.03 10.48 13.44
C GLN A 86 13.16 11.71 14.36
N SER A 87 14.23 12.50 14.23
CA SER A 87 14.43 13.69 15.02
C SER A 87 13.49 14.85 14.69
N GLN A 88 12.83 14.81 13.55
CA GLN A 88 11.92 15.85 13.06
C GLN A 88 10.45 15.53 13.36
N ILE A 89 10.12 14.25 13.61
CA ILE A 89 8.74 13.83 13.86
C ILE A 89 8.38 14.10 15.32
N ASP A 90 7.55 15.15 15.54
CA ASP A 90 7.02 15.45 16.87
C ASP A 90 6.09 14.34 17.38
N LYS A 91 6.06 14.14 18.69
CA LYS A 91 5.19 13.13 19.34
C LYS A 91 3.68 13.33 19.09
N HIS A 92 3.25 14.50 18.68
CA HIS A 92 1.86 14.80 18.32
C HIS A 92 1.54 14.55 16.83
N CYS A 93 2.55 14.39 15.99
CA CYS A 93 2.36 14.01 14.59
C CYS A 93 1.78 12.60 14.50
N CYS A 94 0.69 12.44 13.78
CA CYS A 94 0.12 11.14 13.47
C CYS A 94 0.78 10.55 12.22
N ILE A 95 1.35 9.36 12.33
CA ILE A 95 1.96 8.65 11.20
C ILE A 95 0.89 7.76 10.56
N VAL A 96 0.67 7.94 9.26
CA VAL A 96 -0.31 7.19 8.47
C VAL A 96 0.43 6.33 7.45
N LEU A 97 0.48 5.02 7.65
CA LEU A 97 1.14 4.08 6.75
C LEU A 97 0.14 3.59 5.70
N LEU A 98 0.39 3.90 4.44
CA LEU A 98 -0.47 3.56 3.32
C LEU A 98 0.36 2.97 2.17
N HIS A 99 0.79 1.74 2.33
CA HIS A 99 1.56 0.96 1.36
C HIS A 99 1.04 -0.48 1.29
N ASN A 100 1.52 -1.25 0.33
CA ASN A 100 1.17 -2.67 0.24
C ASN A 100 2.02 -3.50 1.22
N GLY A 101 1.50 -4.69 1.57
CA GLY A 101 2.17 -5.59 2.48
C GLY A 101 1.97 -5.22 3.96
N MET A 102 2.60 -5.99 4.82
CA MET A 102 2.49 -5.89 6.28
C MET A 102 3.88 -6.03 6.95
N GLY A 103 3.95 -5.71 8.25
CA GLY A 103 5.16 -5.86 9.06
C GLY A 103 5.94 -4.56 9.33
N THR A 104 5.63 -3.47 8.63
CA THR A 104 6.27 -2.16 8.86
C THR A 104 5.70 -1.42 10.05
N ALA A 105 4.40 -1.60 10.33
CA ALA A 105 3.72 -0.87 11.41
C ALA A 105 4.25 -1.22 12.79
N GLU A 106 4.55 -2.50 13.04
CA GLU A 106 5.14 -2.99 14.30
C GLU A 106 6.54 -2.40 14.53
N GLN A 107 7.28 -2.20 13.46
CA GLN A 107 8.62 -1.61 13.52
C GLN A 107 8.53 -0.09 13.66
N ALA A 108 7.59 0.56 12.99
CA ALA A 108 7.31 1.98 13.14
C ALA A 108 6.86 2.32 14.58
N GLU A 109 6.02 1.48 15.22
CA GLU A 109 5.62 1.65 16.61
C GLU A 109 6.82 1.59 17.57
N LYS A 110 7.76 0.68 17.34
CA LYS A 110 9.00 0.61 18.14
C LYS A 110 9.86 1.86 17.97
N LEU A 111 9.91 2.42 16.76
CA LEU A 111 10.68 3.63 16.46
C LEU A 111 9.99 4.89 17.01
N PHE A 112 8.65 4.90 17.03
CA PHE A 112 7.81 6.03 17.46
C PHE A 112 6.78 5.64 18.54
N PRO A 113 7.22 5.20 19.72
CA PRO A 113 6.33 4.61 20.75
C PRO A 113 5.31 5.60 21.35
N ARG A 114 5.48 6.90 21.11
CA ARG A 114 4.58 7.95 21.61
C ARG A 114 3.65 8.52 20.55
N ASN A 115 3.88 8.19 19.28
CA ASN A 115 3.08 8.70 18.17
C ASN A 115 1.84 7.84 17.94
N ALA A 116 0.78 8.48 17.49
CA ALA A 116 -0.34 7.77 16.90
C ALA A 116 0.10 7.16 15.56
N ILE A 117 -0.20 5.89 15.34
CA ILE A 117 0.06 5.21 14.08
C ILE A 117 -1.26 4.69 13.54
N MET A 118 -1.66 5.21 12.39
CA MET A 118 -2.74 4.68 11.58
C MET A 118 -2.16 3.84 10.45
N ILE A 119 -2.87 2.81 10.08
CA ILE A 119 -2.57 2.00 8.92
C ILE A 119 -3.76 1.99 7.99
N GLY A 120 -3.49 1.79 6.71
CA GLY A 120 -4.58 1.74 5.75
C GLY A 120 -4.23 0.99 4.48
N THR A 121 -5.25 0.84 3.67
CA THR A 121 -5.14 0.22 2.36
C THR A 121 -6.09 0.90 1.39
N THR A 122 -5.68 1.06 0.14
CA THR A 122 -6.52 1.60 -0.92
C THR A 122 -6.67 0.59 -2.05
N SER A 123 -7.87 0.53 -2.62
CA SER A 123 -8.15 -0.20 -3.86
C SER A 123 -8.27 0.74 -5.07
N ASN A 124 -8.01 2.04 -4.90
CA ASN A 124 -7.95 2.97 -6.02
C ASN A 124 -6.84 2.59 -6.98
N GLY A 125 -7.15 2.52 -8.26
CA GLY A 125 -6.18 2.33 -9.33
C GLY A 125 -5.59 3.69 -9.73
N VAL A 126 -4.28 3.84 -9.58
CA VAL A 126 -3.58 5.08 -9.97
C VAL A 126 -2.32 4.74 -10.75
N LEU A 127 -2.23 5.23 -11.97
CA LEU A 127 -1.08 5.05 -12.84
C LEU A 127 -0.22 6.32 -12.85
N LYS A 128 1.09 6.15 -12.64
CA LYS A 128 2.06 7.24 -12.80
C LYS A 128 2.49 7.30 -14.27
N LEU A 129 2.15 8.39 -14.95
CA LEU A 129 2.50 8.64 -16.35
C LEU A 129 3.87 9.29 -16.51
N SER A 130 4.20 10.21 -15.59
CA SER A 130 5.52 10.85 -15.46
C SER A 130 5.78 11.21 -13.99
N ASP A 131 6.88 11.88 -13.70
CA ASP A 131 7.20 12.30 -12.33
C ASP A 131 6.16 13.26 -11.74
N ASP A 132 5.51 14.03 -12.57
CA ASP A 132 4.53 15.07 -12.17
C ASP A 132 3.16 14.85 -12.81
N HIS A 133 2.86 13.65 -13.32
CA HIS A 133 1.56 13.35 -13.92
C HIS A 133 1.08 11.96 -13.53
N ILE A 134 -0.12 11.91 -12.98
CA ILE A 134 -0.80 10.65 -12.64
C ILE A 134 -2.17 10.59 -13.30
N ARG A 135 -2.65 9.37 -13.52
CA ARG A 135 -4.02 9.08 -13.98
C ARG A 135 -4.71 8.18 -12.96
N HIS A 136 -5.90 8.60 -12.50
CA HIS A 136 -6.79 7.75 -11.73
C HIS A 136 -7.49 6.78 -12.68
N THR A 137 -7.17 5.49 -12.60
CA THR A 137 -7.59 4.47 -13.58
C THR A 137 -8.71 3.57 -13.08
N GLY A 138 -9.03 3.62 -11.78
CA GLY A 138 -10.07 2.77 -11.21
C GLY A 138 -10.55 3.29 -9.86
N ALA A 139 -11.87 3.44 -9.74
CA ALA A 139 -12.51 3.79 -8.48
C ALA A 139 -12.33 2.67 -7.44
N GLY A 140 -12.04 3.06 -6.23
CA GLY A 140 -11.84 2.14 -5.11
C GLY A 140 -12.09 2.82 -3.77
N VAL A 141 -11.99 2.06 -2.70
CA VAL A 141 -12.15 2.56 -1.34
C VAL A 141 -10.81 2.55 -0.62
N THR A 142 -10.56 3.61 0.13
CA THR A 142 -9.43 3.67 1.06
C THR A 142 -9.94 3.40 2.47
N TRP A 143 -9.45 2.34 3.08
CA TRP A 143 -9.73 2.01 4.47
C TRP A 143 -8.57 2.47 5.35
N LEU A 144 -8.90 3.19 6.42
CA LEU A 144 -7.95 3.54 7.49
C LEU A 144 -8.44 3.01 8.82
N GLY A 145 -7.49 2.70 9.71
CA GLY A 145 -7.80 2.30 11.07
C GLY A 145 -6.63 2.55 12.01
N ALA A 146 -6.91 2.46 13.31
CA ALA A 146 -5.88 2.59 14.33
C ALA A 146 -4.99 1.34 14.36
N PHE A 147 -3.67 1.52 14.29
CA PHE A 147 -2.73 0.46 14.59
C PHE A 147 -2.47 0.36 16.11
N ASN A 148 -2.31 1.50 16.76
CA ASN A 148 -2.08 1.56 18.19
C ASN A 148 -3.19 2.36 18.91
N ASN A 149 -3.17 2.30 20.25
CA ASN A 149 -4.19 2.97 21.06
C ASN A 149 -4.21 4.49 20.88
N GLN A 150 -3.04 5.10 20.65
CA GLN A 150 -2.91 6.55 20.44
C GLN A 150 -3.66 7.00 19.18
N ALA A 151 -3.80 6.13 18.17
CA ALA A 151 -4.47 6.45 16.93
C ALA A 151 -6.01 6.39 17.01
N LYS A 152 -6.59 5.73 18.00
CA LYS A 152 -8.06 5.60 18.14
C LYS A 152 -8.77 6.96 18.22
N ARG A 153 -8.12 7.99 18.78
CA ARG A 153 -8.66 9.36 18.87
C ARG A 153 -8.87 10.03 17.51
N TYR A 154 -8.26 9.50 16.46
CA TYR A 154 -8.36 10.08 15.10
C TYR A 154 -9.53 9.54 14.28
N LYS A 155 -10.37 8.66 14.84
CA LYS A 155 -11.55 8.12 14.15
C LYS A 155 -12.47 9.21 13.60
N ASP A 156 -12.85 10.16 14.46
CA ASP A 156 -13.76 11.25 14.07
C ASP A 156 -13.07 12.28 13.16
N ILE A 157 -11.76 12.46 13.36
CA ILE A 157 -10.95 13.36 12.55
C ILE A 157 -10.70 12.76 11.15
N ALA A 158 -10.47 11.46 11.07
CA ALA A 158 -10.30 10.78 9.79
C ALA A 158 -11.52 11.00 8.87
N SER A 159 -12.75 10.88 9.40
CA SER A 159 -13.98 11.13 8.64
C SER A 159 -14.15 12.58 8.22
N GLN A 160 -13.64 13.55 8.99
CA GLN A 160 -13.71 14.99 8.68
C GLN A 160 -12.58 15.46 7.75
N LEU A 161 -11.38 14.89 7.92
CA LEU A 161 -10.20 15.23 7.09
C LEU A 161 -10.33 14.71 5.68
N PHE A 162 -11.09 13.64 5.53
CA PHE A 162 -11.34 13.00 4.27
C PHE A 162 -12.84 13.08 3.94
N ALA A 163 -13.40 14.29 3.89
CA ALA A 163 -14.74 14.53 3.30
C ALA A 163 -14.79 14.11 1.81
N LEU A 164 -14.03 13.09 1.48
CA LEU A 164 -13.84 12.48 0.18
C LEU A 164 -14.63 11.20 0.17
N GLU A 165 -15.46 11.07 -0.82
CA GLU A 165 -16.46 10.01 -1.01
C GLU A 165 -15.97 8.56 -0.91
N GLU A 166 -14.64 8.34 -0.78
CA GLU A 166 -14.02 7.03 -0.91
C GLU A 166 -13.08 6.64 0.25
N LEU A 167 -13.16 7.34 1.39
CA LEU A 167 -12.39 6.99 2.58
C LEU A 167 -13.30 6.56 3.72
N ALA A 168 -13.04 5.39 4.27
CA ALA A 168 -13.80 4.83 5.36
C ALA A 168 -12.89 4.44 6.54
N TRP A 169 -13.38 4.69 7.76
CA TRP A 169 -12.75 4.17 8.96
C TRP A 169 -13.14 2.70 9.17
N CYS A 170 -12.16 1.88 9.51
CA CYS A 170 -12.36 0.49 9.87
C CYS A 170 -11.87 0.26 11.31
N GLU A 171 -12.74 -0.25 12.18
CA GLU A 171 -12.37 -0.54 13.58
C GLU A 171 -11.34 -1.67 13.66
N ASP A 172 -11.52 -2.70 12.87
CA ASP A 172 -10.52 -3.77 12.69
C ASP A 172 -9.92 -3.72 11.29
N ILE A 173 -9.02 -2.76 11.11
CA ILE A 173 -8.31 -2.58 9.83
C ILE A 173 -7.45 -3.79 9.47
N ARG A 174 -7.07 -4.62 10.45
CA ARG A 174 -6.26 -5.81 10.25
C ARG A 174 -6.94 -6.78 9.29
N GLU A 175 -8.27 -6.97 9.39
CA GLU A 175 -9.01 -7.83 8.46
C GLU A 175 -8.86 -7.33 7.01
N LYS A 176 -9.06 -6.03 6.76
CA LYS A 176 -8.94 -5.46 5.42
C LYS A 176 -7.54 -5.61 4.84
N LEU A 177 -6.51 -5.41 5.66
CA LEU A 177 -5.12 -5.59 5.25
C LEU A 177 -4.81 -7.06 4.93
N TRP A 178 -5.28 -8.01 5.74
CA TRP A 178 -5.09 -9.42 5.48
C TRP A 178 -5.81 -9.88 4.21
N LEU A 179 -7.07 -9.45 3.99
CA LEU A 179 -7.78 -9.78 2.76
C LEU A 179 -7.01 -9.30 1.52
N LYS A 180 -6.55 -8.04 1.54
CA LYS A 180 -5.72 -7.52 0.46
C LYS A 180 -4.39 -8.28 0.32
N LEU A 181 -3.79 -8.67 1.43
CA LEU A 181 -2.55 -9.45 1.42
C LEU A 181 -2.75 -10.80 0.73
N VAL A 182 -3.83 -11.52 1.06
CA VAL A 182 -4.21 -12.79 0.41
C VAL A 182 -4.38 -12.61 -1.10
N ILE A 183 -5.15 -11.61 -1.51
CA ILE A 183 -5.37 -11.28 -2.93
C ILE A 183 -4.05 -11.01 -3.63
N ASN A 184 -3.19 -10.20 -3.03
CA ASN A 184 -1.88 -9.86 -3.59
C ASN A 184 -0.94 -11.08 -3.68
N CYS A 185 -0.94 -11.97 -2.69
CA CYS A 185 -0.16 -13.23 -2.73
C CYS A 185 -0.61 -14.14 -3.88
N ALA A 186 -1.92 -14.19 -4.14
CA ALA A 186 -2.48 -15.06 -5.17
C ALA A 186 -2.31 -14.51 -6.60
N ILE A 187 -2.31 -13.19 -6.77
CA ILE A 187 -2.30 -12.54 -8.10
C ILE A 187 -0.91 -12.06 -8.48
N ASN A 188 -0.25 -11.30 -7.60
CA ASN A 188 0.90 -10.49 -8.00
C ASN A 188 2.14 -11.31 -8.41
N PRO A 189 2.57 -12.34 -7.66
CA PRO A 189 3.73 -13.13 -8.07
C PRO A 189 3.48 -13.90 -9.37
N LEU A 190 2.30 -14.49 -9.53
CA LEU A 190 1.95 -15.24 -10.74
C LEU A 190 1.95 -14.34 -11.98
N THR A 191 1.31 -13.20 -11.93
CA THR A 191 1.28 -12.25 -13.05
C THR A 191 2.66 -11.67 -13.37
N ALA A 192 3.50 -11.45 -12.35
CA ALA A 192 4.88 -11.00 -12.55
C ALA A 192 5.74 -12.06 -13.22
N LEU A 193 5.68 -13.32 -12.78
CA LEU A 193 6.48 -14.42 -13.34
C LEU A 193 6.04 -14.79 -14.76
N HIS A 194 4.73 -14.78 -15.02
CA HIS A 194 4.18 -15.14 -16.32
C HIS A 194 4.01 -13.96 -17.29
N GLN A 195 4.36 -12.75 -16.85
CA GLN A 195 4.25 -11.51 -17.65
C GLN A 195 2.88 -11.33 -18.30
N CYS A 196 1.82 -11.59 -17.53
CA CYS A 196 0.45 -11.63 -18.03
C CYS A 196 -0.47 -10.65 -17.28
N LYS A 197 -1.63 -10.35 -17.85
CA LYS A 197 -2.70 -9.61 -17.20
C LYS A 197 -3.37 -10.44 -16.12
N ASN A 198 -4.04 -9.79 -15.18
CA ASN A 198 -4.73 -10.47 -14.08
C ASN A 198 -5.76 -11.48 -14.59
N GLY A 199 -6.53 -11.14 -15.64
CA GLY A 199 -7.55 -12.02 -16.20
C GLY A 199 -7.01 -13.32 -16.82
N GLU A 200 -5.74 -13.37 -17.20
CA GLU A 200 -5.13 -14.58 -17.77
C GLU A 200 -4.89 -15.67 -16.71
N LEU A 201 -4.98 -15.32 -15.43
CA LEU A 201 -4.85 -16.28 -14.33
C LEU A 201 -5.99 -17.32 -14.27
N VAL A 202 -7.13 -17.08 -14.93
CA VAL A 202 -8.22 -18.07 -15.02
C VAL A 202 -7.95 -19.17 -16.05
N SER A 203 -6.84 -19.09 -16.80
CA SER A 203 -6.48 -20.12 -17.76
C SER A 203 -6.25 -21.48 -17.07
N PRO A 204 -6.52 -22.61 -17.77
CA PRO A 204 -6.30 -23.95 -17.21
C PRO A 204 -4.86 -24.21 -16.75
N ALA A 205 -3.89 -23.49 -17.31
CA ALA A 205 -2.49 -23.61 -16.93
C ALA A 205 -2.15 -22.87 -15.62
N LEU A 206 -2.77 -21.73 -15.34
CA LEU A 206 -2.39 -20.85 -14.21
C LEU A 206 -3.36 -20.95 -13.02
N TYR A 207 -4.65 -21.16 -13.28
CA TYR A 207 -5.65 -21.18 -12.22
C TYR A 207 -5.40 -22.22 -11.11
N PRO A 208 -4.90 -23.44 -11.37
CA PRO A 208 -4.54 -24.37 -10.32
C PRO A 208 -3.50 -23.83 -9.32
N HIS A 209 -2.58 -22.98 -9.77
CA HIS A 209 -1.60 -22.33 -8.89
C HIS A 209 -2.25 -21.27 -7.99
N VAL A 210 -3.22 -20.50 -8.54
CA VAL A 210 -4.03 -19.57 -7.72
C VAL A 210 -4.74 -20.32 -6.60
N VAL A 211 -5.40 -21.44 -6.94
CA VAL A 211 -6.12 -22.28 -5.97
C VAL A 211 -5.18 -22.80 -4.88
N GLN A 212 -4.01 -23.34 -5.22
CA GLN A 212 -3.04 -23.83 -4.24
C GLN A 212 -2.56 -22.73 -3.29
N VAL A 213 -2.23 -21.56 -3.82
CA VAL A 213 -1.82 -20.40 -3.03
C VAL A 213 -2.91 -20.03 -2.02
N VAL A 214 -4.17 -19.91 -2.48
CA VAL A 214 -5.29 -19.52 -1.61
C VAL A 214 -5.59 -20.59 -0.54
N GLN A 215 -5.45 -21.88 -0.86
CA GLN A 215 -5.60 -22.97 0.12
C GLN A 215 -4.61 -22.85 1.28
N GLU A 216 -3.34 -22.61 0.98
CA GLU A 216 -2.31 -22.41 2.01
C GLU A 216 -2.60 -21.15 2.85
N LEU A 217 -3.01 -20.05 2.19
CA LEU A 217 -3.36 -18.79 2.86
C LEU A 217 -4.58 -18.95 3.77
N ALA A 218 -5.56 -19.76 3.39
CA ALA A 218 -6.73 -20.04 4.23
C ALA A 218 -6.34 -20.71 5.56
N LEU A 219 -5.38 -21.64 5.54
CA LEU A 219 -4.86 -22.27 6.76
C LEU A 219 -4.16 -21.24 7.67
N VAL A 220 -3.40 -20.32 7.06
CA VAL A 220 -2.74 -19.23 7.81
C VAL A 220 -3.79 -18.30 8.43
N CYS A 221 -4.81 -17.90 7.66
CA CYS A 221 -5.90 -17.06 8.14
C CYS A 221 -6.66 -17.70 9.31
N GLU A 222 -6.98 -19.00 9.23
CA GLU A 222 -7.64 -19.74 10.30
C GLU A 222 -6.82 -19.71 11.60
N LYS A 223 -5.53 -20.00 11.54
CA LYS A 223 -4.62 -19.96 12.70
C LYS A 223 -4.43 -18.55 13.25
N ALA A 224 -4.41 -17.57 12.39
CA ALA A 224 -4.36 -16.15 12.77
C ALA A 224 -5.70 -15.61 13.29
N ARG A 225 -6.74 -16.44 13.38
CA ARG A 225 -8.11 -16.12 13.84
C ARG A 225 -8.75 -14.99 13.02
N LEU A 226 -8.52 -15.02 11.72
CA LEU A 226 -9.18 -14.12 10.77
C LEU A 226 -10.54 -14.74 10.35
N PRO A 227 -11.55 -13.91 10.03
CA PRO A 227 -12.92 -14.39 9.81
C PRO A 227 -13.17 -15.04 8.44
N TRP A 228 -12.12 -15.38 7.71
CA TRP A 228 -12.23 -15.82 6.31
C TRP A 228 -12.09 -17.34 6.18
N SER A 229 -13.10 -17.99 5.60
CA SER A 229 -12.99 -19.35 5.10
C SER A 229 -12.26 -19.43 3.76
N TYR A 230 -11.77 -20.59 3.38
CA TYR A 230 -11.18 -20.83 2.05
C TYR A 230 -12.13 -20.39 0.93
N THR A 231 -13.42 -20.77 1.01
CA THR A 231 -14.40 -20.43 -0.04
C THR A 231 -14.59 -18.93 -0.19
N GLU A 232 -14.63 -18.19 0.91
CA GLU A 232 -14.72 -16.74 0.88
C GLU A 232 -13.46 -16.10 0.30
N LEU A 233 -12.28 -16.56 0.70
CA LEU A 233 -11.01 -16.06 0.17
C LEU A 233 -10.89 -16.32 -1.33
N GLN A 234 -11.22 -17.54 -1.78
CA GLN A 234 -11.19 -17.87 -3.21
C GLN A 234 -12.15 -16.98 -4.00
N ALA A 235 -13.38 -16.81 -3.52
CA ALA A 235 -14.36 -15.93 -4.16
C ALA A 235 -13.89 -14.47 -4.24
N GLN A 236 -13.19 -13.96 -3.21
CA GLN A 236 -12.61 -12.62 -3.23
C GLN A 236 -11.47 -12.49 -4.25
N VAL A 237 -10.60 -13.49 -4.34
CA VAL A 237 -9.52 -13.53 -5.33
C VAL A 237 -10.09 -13.57 -6.73
N ASP A 238 -11.05 -14.45 -7.01
CA ASP A 238 -11.68 -14.60 -8.32
C ASP A 238 -12.40 -13.32 -8.76
N ASN A 239 -13.14 -12.67 -7.85
CA ASN A 239 -13.78 -11.39 -8.12
C ASN A 239 -12.79 -10.28 -8.47
N VAL A 240 -11.61 -10.25 -7.80
CA VAL A 240 -10.58 -9.25 -8.14
C VAL A 240 -9.94 -9.58 -9.50
N ILE A 241 -9.65 -10.84 -9.80
CA ILE A 241 -9.14 -11.25 -11.11
C ILE A 241 -10.10 -10.81 -12.21
N GLU A 242 -11.40 -11.06 -12.05
CA GLU A 242 -12.44 -10.68 -13.02
C GLU A 242 -12.55 -9.17 -13.20
N ARG A 243 -12.69 -8.43 -12.09
CA ARG A 243 -12.85 -6.96 -12.12
C ARG A 243 -11.64 -6.21 -12.65
N THR A 244 -10.48 -6.81 -12.57
CA THR A 244 -9.21 -6.23 -13.01
C THR A 244 -8.57 -7.00 -14.16
N ALA A 245 -9.37 -7.75 -14.93
CA ALA A 245 -8.89 -8.68 -15.95
C ALA A 245 -7.94 -8.05 -16.97
N GLU A 246 -8.21 -6.80 -17.36
CA GLU A 246 -7.39 -6.05 -18.32
C GLU A 246 -6.17 -5.35 -17.69
N ASN A 247 -6.04 -5.38 -16.37
CA ASN A 247 -4.96 -4.71 -15.66
C ASN A 247 -3.74 -5.61 -15.50
N PHE A 248 -2.58 -4.97 -15.41
CA PHE A 248 -1.36 -5.58 -14.91
C PHE A 248 -1.23 -5.31 -13.40
N SER A 249 -0.80 -6.31 -12.64
CA SER A 249 -0.57 -6.13 -11.21
C SER A 249 0.60 -5.15 -10.93
N SER A 250 0.66 -4.59 -9.71
CA SER A 250 1.77 -3.72 -9.32
C SER A 250 3.12 -4.44 -9.37
N MET A 251 3.17 -5.73 -8.99
CA MET A 251 4.38 -6.53 -9.04
C MET A 251 4.79 -6.87 -10.47
N HIS A 252 3.83 -7.13 -11.38
CA HIS A 252 4.10 -7.25 -12.81
C HIS A 252 4.77 -5.97 -13.33
N GLN A 253 4.24 -4.79 -12.98
CA GLN A 253 4.82 -3.51 -13.38
C GLN A 253 6.25 -3.33 -12.82
N ASP A 254 6.49 -3.73 -11.58
CA ASP A 254 7.82 -3.67 -11.00
C ASP A 254 8.80 -4.59 -11.72
N HIS A 255 8.39 -5.82 -11.99
CA HIS A 255 9.18 -6.81 -12.73
C HIS A 255 9.48 -6.33 -14.16
N HIS A 256 8.46 -5.83 -14.87
CA HIS A 256 8.59 -5.32 -16.24
C HIS A 256 9.57 -4.14 -16.36
N PHE A 257 9.60 -3.27 -15.34
CA PHE A 257 10.51 -2.11 -15.28
C PHE A 257 11.78 -2.36 -14.48
N ASN A 258 12.13 -3.61 -14.20
CA ASN A 258 13.31 -3.99 -13.43
C ASN A 258 13.43 -3.24 -12.10
N ARG A 259 12.34 -3.16 -11.35
CA ARG A 259 12.28 -2.52 -10.03
C ARG A 259 12.04 -3.57 -8.96
N GLN A 260 12.67 -3.38 -7.81
CA GLN A 260 12.39 -4.21 -6.64
C GLN A 260 10.91 -4.12 -6.26
N SER A 261 10.29 -5.29 -6.07
CA SER A 261 8.88 -5.42 -5.65
C SER A 261 8.72 -5.35 -4.13
N GLU A 262 7.47 -5.46 -3.67
CA GLU A 262 7.14 -5.55 -2.24
C GLU A 262 6.97 -7.02 -1.79
N ILE A 263 7.56 -7.99 -2.48
CA ILE A 263 7.39 -9.44 -2.22
C ILE A 263 7.72 -9.82 -0.78
N ASP A 264 8.73 -9.21 -0.16
CA ASP A 264 9.16 -9.47 1.22
C ASP A 264 8.07 -9.10 2.24
N TYR A 265 7.28 -8.07 1.95
CA TYR A 265 6.21 -7.55 2.81
C TYR A 265 4.83 -8.11 2.44
N ILE A 266 4.71 -8.79 1.30
CA ILE A 266 3.50 -9.48 0.84
C ILE A 266 3.64 -10.96 1.17
N THR A 267 4.18 -11.76 0.27
CA THR A 267 4.33 -13.21 0.46
C THR A 267 5.32 -13.53 1.58
N GLY A 268 6.42 -12.79 1.69
CA GLY A 268 7.41 -12.97 2.76
C GLY A 268 6.81 -12.77 4.16
N TYR A 269 5.93 -11.79 4.35
CA TYR A 269 5.21 -11.61 5.62
C TYR A 269 4.31 -12.80 5.94
N VAL A 270 3.55 -13.30 4.96
CA VAL A 270 2.69 -14.49 5.14
C VAL A 270 3.52 -15.72 5.49
N LEU A 271 4.64 -15.95 4.81
CA LEU A 271 5.53 -17.08 5.11
C LEU A 271 6.11 -17.00 6.53
N LYS A 272 6.43 -15.79 6.99
CA LYS A 272 6.87 -15.56 8.38
C LYS A 272 5.75 -15.94 9.38
N VAL A 273 4.51 -15.57 9.10
CA VAL A 273 3.35 -15.92 9.96
C VAL A 273 3.06 -17.41 9.89
N ALA A 274 3.09 -18.03 8.71
CA ALA A 274 2.92 -19.47 8.52
C ALA A 274 3.94 -20.26 9.34
N ASN A 275 5.21 -19.88 9.27
CA ASN A 275 6.28 -20.50 10.04
C ASN A 275 6.05 -20.38 11.56
N ALA A 276 5.60 -19.21 12.04
CA ALA A 276 5.29 -19.00 13.45
C ALA A 276 4.16 -19.91 13.97
N TYR A 277 3.26 -20.35 13.09
CA TYR A 277 2.19 -21.30 13.38
C TYR A 277 2.51 -22.74 12.95
N SER A 278 3.73 -23.03 12.49
CA SER A 278 4.15 -24.33 11.95
C SER A 278 3.24 -24.83 10.81
N ILE A 279 2.87 -23.91 9.92
CA ILE A 279 2.10 -24.19 8.70
C ILE A 279 3.05 -24.24 7.52
N GLU A 280 2.99 -25.30 6.75
CA GLU A 280 3.69 -25.39 5.47
C GLU A 280 2.93 -24.60 4.39
N ALA A 281 3.64 -23.79 3.62
CA ALA A 281 3.09 -23.02 2.53
C ALA A 281 4.02 -23.11 1.29
N PRO A 282 4.17 -24.32 0.70
CA PRO A 282 5.15 -24.58 -0.35
C PRO A 282 4.87 -23.82 -1.65
N ALA A 283 3.60 -23.63 -2.04
CA ALA A 283 3.26 -22.87 -3.25
C ALA A 283 3.63 -21.37 -3.08
N ASN A 284 3.26 -20.77 -1.95
CA ASN A 284 3.66 -19.39 -1.63
C ASN A 284 5.19 -19.25 -1.55
N LYS A 285 5.88 -20.24 -0.96
CA LYS A 285 7.33 -20.23 -0.84
C LYS A 285 8.00 -20.32 -2.21
N ALA A 286 7.52 -21.17 -3.10
CA ALA A 286 8.06 -21.30 -4.45
C ALA A 286 7.92 -20.01 -5.26
N LEU A 287 6.76 -19.36 -5.20
CA LEU A 287 6.55 -18.06 -5.85
C LEU A 287 7.45 -16.96 -5.27
N TYR A 288 7.57 -16.92 -3.95
CA TYR A 288 8.48 -15.98 -3.28
C TYR A 288 9.92 -16.16 -3.76
N ASP A 289 10.43 -17.41 -3.77
CA ASP A 289 11.80 -17.70 -4.16
C ASP A 289 12.07 -17.33 -5.63
N GLN A 290 11.13 -17.60 -6.53
CA GLN A 290 11.27 -17.26 -7.95
C GLN A 290 11.33 -15.74 -8.16
N ILE A 291 10.48 -14.97 -7.49
CA ILE A 291 10.54 -13.50 -7.56
C ILE A 291 11.87 -12.99 -6.99
N LYS A 292 12.34 -13.53 -5.85
CA LYS A 292 13.64 -13.12 -5.26
C LYS A 292 14.82 -13.47 -6.14
N LEU A 293 14.79 -14.64 -6.81
CA LEU A 293 15.82 -15.01 -7.77
C LEU A 293 15.91 -13.98 -8.90
N HIS A 294 14.78 -13.65 -9.50
CA HIS A 294 14.72 -12.64 -10.56
C HIS A 294 15.22 -11.26 -10.09
N GLU A 295 14.83 -10.82 -8.89
CA GLU A 295 15.31 -9.54 -8.34
C GLU A 295 16.84 -9.53 -8.11
N THR A 296 17.43 -10.69 -7.80
CA THR A 296 18.88 -10.82 -7.61
C THR A 296 19.64 -10.77 -8.94
N GLU A 297 19.06 -11.28 -10.03
CA GLU A 297 19.64 -11.23 -11.36
C GLU A 297 19.67 -9.81 -11.96
N LEU A 298 18.84 -8.91 -11.42
CA LEU A 298 18.74 -7.50 -11.86
C LEU A 298 19.65 -6.54 -11.07
N ALA A 299 20.22 -6.97 -9.94
CA ALA A 299 21.03 -6.15 -9.03
C ALA A 299 22.53 -6.22 -9.38
#